data_e380e61ad29cb8d0fa1285a75d055bb8
#
_entry.id   e380e61ad29cb8d0fa1285a75d055bb8
#
_cell.length_a   1.000
_cell.length_b   1.000
_cell.length_c   1.000
_cell.angle_alpha   90.00
_cell.angle_beta   90.00
_cell.angle_gamma   90.00
#
_symmetry.space_group_name_H-M   'P 1'
#
loop_
_entity.id
_entity.type
_entity.pdbx_description
1 polymer ?
#
loop_
_entity_poly.entity_id
_entity_poly.type
_entity_poly.pdbx_seq_one_letter_code
_entity_poly.pdbx_strand_id
1 'polypeptide(L)'
;MEIGGRGSFPRNTLGTATINIVLDHLSDFEIVSTPENPNRTVSWCSAPLPSNKQAPYDDRVTLYVIEASDAEELFAQRSHAIGLIALQQDEPFSPDAPPFPADLLRQLVIVRSKTPISKTKLLGAVMSTVYSCLFSIREWAANLAGIVSREGTIQELIDESEQLFDNFIDVNDSTYSLIARTKNIEPADPLSTELVRLGYHNLDAVKAAESIGAFGEWRDQSDINVFGPDETVPFEYITYVLKDGNSYAGHIVMVCNNHNVTPGMMDMFRILSNACQQIVCSAFFNESPTALFLRKLIDNARLTQAYFDEQTSLLGLDTTGWFGLGMIDYRGGEYSEQPS
;
A
#
# COMPACT_ATOMS: atom_id res chain seq x y z
N MET A 1 17.48 12.16 30.74
CA MET A 1 16.18 11.58 30.38
C MET A 1 15.97 11.94 28.91
N GLU A 2 16.56 11.14 28.05
CA GLU A 2 16.52 11.37 26.59
C GLU A 2 15.18 10.90 26.06
N ILE A 3 14.46 11.81 25.42
CA ILE A 3 13.20 11.52 24.73
C ILE A 3 13.56 10.80 23.45
N GLY A 4 13.22 9.50 23.41
CA GLY A 4 13.49 8.59 22.32
C GLY A 4 13.07 9.15 20.96
N GLY A 5 13.95 8.92 19.99
CA GLY A 5 13.86 9.44 18.64
C GLY A 5 12.54 9.06 17.94
N ARG A 6 11.86 10.06 17.45
CA ARG A 6 10.84 9.92 16.42
C ARG A 6 11.54 9.31 15.21
N GLY A 7 11.20 8.06 14.89
CA GLY A 7 11.62 7.45 13.63
C GLY A 7 11.24 8.39 12.49
N SER A 8 12.23 8.97 11.86
CA SER A 8 12.03 9.80 10.68
C SER A 8 11.65 8.88 9.52
N PHE A 9 10.37 8.70 9.29
CA PHE A 9 9.90 8.21 8.00
C PHE A 9 10.48 9.12 6.91
N PRO A 10 10.99 8.55 5.82
CA PRO A 10 11.48 9.36 4.71
C PRO A 10 10.31 10.23 4.20
N ARG A 11 10.42 11.53 4.40
CA ARG A 11 9.38 12.54 4.09
C ARG A 11 9.02 12.66 2.60
N ASN A 12 9.51 11.77 1.73
CA ASN A 12 9.45 11.95 0.27
C ASN A 12 8.82 10.78 -0.51
N THR A 13 8.10 9.85 0.10
CA THR A 13 7.51 8.71 -0.65
C THR A 13 6.05 8.90 -1.07
N LEU A 14 5.36 9.91 -0.58
CA LEU A 14 4.02 10.24 -1.06
C LEU A 14 4.14 10.94 -2.43
N GLY A 15 3.81 10.23 -3.50
CA GLY A 15 3.70 10.76 -4.86
C GLY A 15 4.81 10.38 -5.84
N THR A 16 5.63 9.37 -5.53
CA THR A 16 6.60 8.80 -6.46
C THR A 16 6.26 7.35 -6.78
N ALA A 17 6.18 7.01 -8.08
CA ALA A 17 6.06 5.63 -8.51
C ALA A 17 7.41 4.91 -8.34
N THR A 18 7.39 3.59 -8.15
CA THR A 18 8.57 2.74 -8.31
C THR A 18 8.68 2.22 -9.74
N ILE A 19 9.82 1.65 -10.10
CA ILE A 19 9.96 0.95 -11.38
C ILE A 19 8.98 -0.23 -11.45
N ASN A 20 8.71 -0.92 -10.34
CA ASN A 20 7.71 -1.99 -10.29
C ASN A 20 6.34 -1.51 -10.75
N ILE A 21 5.89 -0.35 -10.27
CA ILE A 21 4.60 0.25 -10.68
C ILE A 21 4.62 0.57 -12.17
N VAL A 22 5.72 1.12 -12.68
CA VAL A 22 5.86 1.42 -14.12
C VAL A 22 5.81 0.13 -14.95
N LEU A 23 6.48 -0.94 -14.50
CA LEU A 23 6.47 -2.24 -15.19
C LEU A 23 5.07 -2.85 -15.28
N ASP A 24 4.28 -2.77 -14.22
CA ASP A 24 2.89 -3.26 -14.23
C ASP A 24 2.03 -2.52 -15.27
N HIS A 25 2.26 -1.22 -15.46
CA HIS A 25 1.57 -0.43 -16.47
C HIS A 25 2.06 -0.68 -17.90
N LEU A 26 3.22 -1.33 -18.07
CA LEU A 26 3.75 -1.74 -19.37
C LEU A 26 3.26 -3.13 -19.82
N SER A 27 2.11 -3.58 -19.33
CA SER A 27 1.51 -4.90 -19.63
C SER A 27 1.26 -5.15 -21.12
N ASP A 28 1.12 -4.11 -21.93
CA ASP A 28 0.99 -4.21 -23.41
C ASP A 28 2.32 -4.62 -24.08
N PHE A 29 3.41 -4.60 -23.35
CA PHE A 29 4.74 -4.97 -23.80
C PHE A 29 5.20 -6.26 -23.12
N GLU A 30 6.13 -6.96 -23.74
CA GLU A 30 6.89 -8.06 -23.11
C GLU A 30 8.03 -7.45 -22.32
N ILE A 31 8.12 -7.74 -21.01
CA ILE A 31 9.27 -7.36 -20.19
C ILE A 31 10.41 -8.33 -20.47
N VAL A 32 11.47 -7.85 -21.09
CA VAL A 32 12.63 -8.66 -21.47
C VAL A 32 13.70 -8.64 -20.38
N SER A 33 13.89 -7.49 -19.72
CA SER A 33 14.84 -7.33 -18.61
C SER A 33 14.35 -6.27 -17.65
N THR A 34 14.66 -6.47 -16.36
CA THR A 34 14.39 -5.52 -15.29
C THR A 34 15.70 -5.09 -14.64
N PRO A 35 15.80 -3.88 -14.08
CA PRO A 35 17.00 -3.44 -13.38
C PRO A 35 17.20 -4.21 -12.07
N GLU A 36 18.41 -4.21 -11.53
CA GLU A 36 18.76 -4.88 -10.27
C GLU A 36 17.93 -4.36 -9.07
N ASN A 37 17.57 -3.08 -9.08
CA ASN A 37 16.74 -2.47 -8.04
C ASN A 37 15.45 -1.89 -8.62
N PRO A 38 14.39 -2.71 -8.79
CA PRO A 38 13.11 -2.26 -9.32
C PRO A 38 12.27 -1.45 -8.31
N ASN A 39 12.65 -1.44 -7.02
CA ASN A 39 12.02 -0.59 -5.98
C ASN A 39 12.48 0.87 -6.06
N ARG A 40 13.36 1.19 -6.98
CA ARG A 40 13.84 2.55 -7.19
C ARG A 40 12.71 3.47 -7.64
N THR A 41 12.64 4.65 -7.04
CA THR A 41 11.57 5.63 -7.33
C THR A 41 11.78 6.34 -8.65
N VAL A 42 10.69 6.60 -9.36
CA VAL A 42 10.62 7.34 -10.62
C VAL A 42 9.60 8.47 -10.48
N SER A 43 10.04 9.68 -10.75
CA SER A 43 9.17 10.87 -10.71
C SER A 43 8.99 11.49 -12.08
N TRP A 44 9.91 11.22 -13.00
CA TRP A 44 9.95 11.84 -14.32
C TRP A 44 10.26 10.81 -15.40
N CYS A 45 9.72 11.05 -16.59
CA CYS A 45 10.10 10.33 -17.80
C CYS A 45 10.63 11.35 -18.82
N SER A 46 11.71 11.05 -19.51
CA SER A 46 12.29 11.94 -20.51
C SER A 46 12.92 11.18 -21.66
N ALA A 47 12.93 11.78 -22.85
CA ALA A 47 13.89 11.40 -23.87
C ALA A 47 15.29 11.91 -23.50
N PRO A 48 16.38 11.31 -24.00
CA PRO A 48 17.73 11.77 -23.77
C PRO A 48 17.87 13.24 -24.23
N LEU A 49 18.52 14.04 -23.40
CA LEU A 49 18.89 15.40 -23.76
C LEU A 49 20.25 15.38 -24.44
N PRO A 50 20.50 16.28 -25.40
CA PRO A 50 21.83 16.48 -25.94
C PRO A 50 22.86 16.69 -24.84
N SER A 51 24.06 16.15 -25.00
CA SER A 51 25.16 16.13 -24.02
C SER A 51 25.54 17.51 -23.43
N ASN A 52 25.20 18.59 -24.13
CA ASN A 52 25.49 19.98 -23.73
C ASN A 52 24.36 20.66 -22.93
N LYS A 53 23.23 19.96 -22.67
CA LYS A 53 22.13 20.52 -21.88
C LYS A 53 22.09 19.88 -20.49
N GLN A 54 22.00 20.73 -19.48
CA GLN A 54 21.76 20.29 -18.12
C GLN A 54 20.36 19.66 -18.05
N ALA A 55 20.25 18.46 -17.43
CA ALA A 55 18.95 17.84 -17.22
C ALA A 55 18.08 18.76 -16.37
N PRO A 56 16.83 19.01 -16.76
CA PRO A 56 15.90 19.81 -15.97
C PRO A 56 15.46 19.08 -14.68
N TYR A 57 15.78 17.80 -14.55
CA TYR A 57 15.33 16.94 -13.46
C TYR A 57 16.51 16.19 -12.82
N ASP A 58 16.30 15.70 -11.59
CA ASP A 58 17.25 14.83 -10.89
C ASP A 58 17.33 13.46 -11.61
N ASP A 59 18.51 13.10 -12.09
CA ASP A 59 18.77 11.83 -12.78
C ASP A 59 18.46 10.59 -11.91
N ARG A 60 18.47 10.76 -10.57
CA ARG A 60 18.18 9.66 -9.63
C ARG A 60 16.73 9.18 -9.68
N VAL A 61 15.82 10.06 -10.12
CA VAL A 61 14.37 9.80 -10.19
C VAL A 61 13.82 9.98 -11.59
N THR A 62 14.67 10.05 -12.61
CA THR A 62 14.27 10.18 -14.01
C THR A 62 14.47 8.86 -14.74
N LEU A 63 13.40 8.38 -15.39
CA LEU A 63 13.45 7.27 -16.33
C LEU A 63 13.65 7.81 -17.75
N TYR A 64 14.77 7.46 -18.37
CA TYR A 64 15.09 7.88 -19.72
C TYR A 64 14.65 6.81 -20.72
N VAL A 65 13.72 7.14 -21.62
CA VAL A 65 13.34 6.26 -22.74
C VAL A 65 14.32 6.49 -23.87
N ILE A 66 15.13 5.48 -24.18
CA ILE A 66 16.30 5.58 -25.07
C ILE A 66 16.28 4.52 -26.15
N GLU A 67 17.05 4.76 -27.22
CA GLU A 67 17.45 3.72 -28.14
C GLU A 67 18.64 2.92 -27.59
N ALA A 68 18.77 1.68 -28.04
CA ALA A 68 19.87 0.80 -27.61
C ALA A 68 21.26 1.41 -27.89
N SER A 69 21.39 2.13 -29.03
CA SER A 69 22.62 2.81 -29.43
C SER A 69 23.06 3.92 -28.48
N ASP A 70 22.14 4.48 -27.71
CA ASP A 70 22.38 5.67 -26.90
C ASP A 70 22.68 5.32 -25.44
N ALA A 71 22.53 4.04 -25.07
CA ALA A 71 22.63 3.60 -23.68
C ALA A 71 24.01 3.90 -23.07
N GLU A 72 25.09 3.54 -23.77
CA GLU A 72 26.47 3.75 -23.27
C GLU A 72 26.77 5.24 -23.07
N GLU A 73 26.37 6.08 -24.00
CA GLU A 73 26.55 7.53 -23.92
C GLU A 73 25.76 8.12 -22.74
N LEU A 74 24.49 7.69 -22.57
CA LEU A 74 23.66 8.16 -21.45
C LEU A 74 24.33 7.87 -20.12
N PHE A 75 24.73 6.63 -19.87
CA PHE A 75 25.27 6.22 -18.57
C PHE A 75 26.69 6.74 -18.33
N ALA A 76 27.49 6.96 -19.38
CA ALA A 76 28.77 7.66 -19.25
C ALA A 76 28.61 9.09 -18.74
N GLN A 77 27.52 9.75 -19.10
CA GLN A 77 27.21 11.12 -18.68
C GLN A 77 26.39 11.19 -17.38
N ARG A 78 25.58 10.15 -17.08
CA ARG A 78 24.55 10.13 -16.04
C ARG A 78 24.54 8.80 -15.30
N SER A 79 25.56 8.59 -14.47
CA SER A 79 25.82 7.31 -13.78
C SER A 79 24.68 6.84 -12.86
N HIS A 80 23.75 7.72 -12.49
CA HIS A 80 22.61 7.42 -11.63
C HIS A 80 21.27 7.33 -12.39
N ALA A 81 21.28 7.48 -13.71
CA ALA A 81 20.07 7.39 -14.51
C ALA A 81 19.48 5.97 -14.51
N ILE A 82 18.20 5.89 -14.86
CA ILE A 82 17.52 4.64 -15.20
C ILE A 82 17.17 4.76 -16.68
N GLY A 83 17.54 3.75 -17.47
CA GLY A 83 17.19 3.68 -18.89
C GLY A 83 16.04 2.71 -19.14
N LEU A 84 15.16 3.06 -20.09
CA LEU A 84 14.19 2.16 -20.64
C LEU A 84 14.43 2.04 -22.15
N ILE A 85 14.73 0.84 -22.62
CA ILE A 85 14.92 0.53 -24.02
C ILE A 85 13.69 -0.21 -24.52
N ALA A 86 13.12 0.27 -25.62
CA ALA A 86 12.00 -0.36 -26.30
C ALA A 86 12.48 -1.04 -27.58
N LEU A 87 12.34 -2.37 -27.64
CA LEU A 87 12.68 -3.21 -28.79
C LEU A 87 11.46 -3.44 -29.67
N GLN A 88 11.63 -3.40 -30.97
CA GLN A 88 10.61 -3.87 -31.93
C GLN A 88 10.43 -5.39 -31.78
N GLN A 89 9.31 -5.92 -32.27
CA GLN A 89 8.99 -7.34 -32.13
C GLN A 89 10.10 -8.26 -32.69
N ASP A 90 10.67 -7.88 -33.83
CA ASP A 90 11.70 -8.69 -34.53
C ASP A 90 13.13 -8.26 -34.18
N GLU A 91 13.31 -7.29 -33.28
CA GLU A 91 14.64 -6.80 -32.90
C GLU A 91 15.34 -7.84 -32.03
N PRO A 92 16.51 -8.36 -32.44
CA PRO A 92 17.18 -9.44 -31.71
C PRO A 92 17.70 -8.93 -30.35
N PHE A 93 17.36 -9.67 -29.31
CA PHE A 93 17.92 -9.49 -27.98
C PHE A 93 18.00 -10.85 -27.30
N SER A 94 19.18 -11.23 -26.86
CA SER A 94 19.38 -12.45 -26.07
C SER A 94 19.78 -12.08 -24.63
N PRO A 95 19.03 -12.51 -23.62
CA PRO A 95 19.41 -12.32 -22.22
C PRO A 95 20.75 -12.99 -21.86
N ASP A 96 21.09 -14.11 -22.54
CA ASP A 96 22.32 -14.86 -22.30
C ASP A 96 23.59 -14.23 -22.97
N ALA A 97 23.36 -13.37 -23.97
CA ALA A 97 24.42 -12.62 -24.65
C ALA A 97 23.93 -11.19 -24.94
N PRO A 98 23.69 -10.38 -23.90
CA PRO A 98 23.18 -9.05 -24.08
C PRO A 98 24.19 -8.16 -24.80
N PRO A 99 23.73 -7.22 -25.63
CA PRO A 99 24.61 -6.28 -26.32
C PRO A 99 25.23 -5.22 -25.41
N PHE A 100 24.89 -5.25 -24.11
CA PHE A 100 25.32 -4.27 -23.13
C PHE A 100 26.24 -4.89 -22.06
N PRO A 101 27.19 -4.12 -21.53
CA PRO A 101 27.93 -4.50 -20.33
C PRO A 101 27.01 -4.81 -19.14
N ALA A 102 27.39 -5.75 -18.29
CA ALA A 102 26.59 -6.18 -17.14
C ALA A 102 26.21 -5.01 -16.20
N ASP A 103 27.09 -4.03 -16.05
CA ASP A 103 26.85 -2.86 -15.22
C ASP A 103 25.73 -1.95 -15.78
N LEU A 104 25.58 -1.88 -17.09
CA LEU A 104 24.49 -1.14 -17.75
C LEU A 104 23.17 -1.88 -17.61
N LEU A 105 23.18 -3.20 -17.76
CA LEU A 105 21.95 -4.01 -17.62
C LEU A 105 21.29 -3.84 -16.25
N ARG A 106 22.09 -3.61 -15.20
CA ARG A 106 21.59 -3.38 -13.83
C ARG A 106 20.76 -2.10 -13.69
N GLN A 107 20.84 -1.22 -14.67
CA GLN A 107 20.17 0.09 -14.68
C GLN A 107 19.12 0.19 -15.80
N LEU A 108 18.93 -0.88 -16.57
CA LEU A 108 18.07 -0.89 -17.74
C LEU A 108 16.77 -1.67 -17.50
N VAL A 109 15.66 -1.05 -17.87
CA VAL A 109 14.42 -1.74 -18.22
C VAL A 109 14.43 -2.00 -19.71
N ILE A 110 14.21 -3.22 -20.15
CA ILE A 110 14.10 -3.56 -21.58
C ILE A 110 12.73 -4.16 -21.81
N VAL A 111 11.98 -3.54 -22.72
CA VAL A 111 10.65 -4.01 -23.13
C VAL A 111 10.63 -4.29 -24.62
N ARG A 112 9.78 -5.23 -25.06
CA ARG A 112 9.60 -5.58 -26.46
C ARG A 112 8.13 -5.38 -26.84
N SER A 113 7.90 -4.84 -28.03
CA SER A 113 6.54 -4.77 -28.56
C SER A 113 5.99 -6.16 -28.86
N LYS A 114 4.77 -6.45 -28.40
CA LYS A 114 4.04 -7.69 -28.73
C LYS A 114 3.51 -7.71 -30.16
N THR A 115 3.46 -6.55 -30.82
CA THR A 115 2.94 -6.40 -32.17
C THR A 115 3.91 -5.64 -33.07
N PRO A 116 3.87 -5.86 -34.41
CA PRO A 116 4.68 -5.09 -35.34
C PRO A 116 4.34 -3.60 -35.26
N ILE A 117 5.31 -2.78 -34.93
CA ILE A 117 5.15 -1.32 -34.81
C ILE A 117 6.45 -0.62 -35.22
N SER A 118 6.35 0.54 -35.86
CA SER A 118 7.55 1.31 -36.18
C SER A 118 8.22 1.88 -34.93
N LYS A 119 9.54 2.03 -34.96
CA LYS A 119 10.37 2.48 -33.82
C LYS A 119 9.83 3.79 -33.20
N THR A 120 9.56 4.80 -34.03
CA THR A 120 9.04 6.08 -33.55
C THR A 120 7.70 5.95 -32.83
N LYS A 121 6.79 5.12 -33.36
CA LYS A 121 5.49 4.88 -32.70
C LYS A 121 5.66 4.10 -31.40
N LEU A 122 6.58 3.13 -31.39
CA LEU A 122 6.91 2.35 -30.19
C LEU A 122 7.42 3.23 -29.06
N LEU A 123 8.42 4.06 -29.32
CA LEU A 123 8.95 5.01 -28.33
C LEU A 123 7.86 5.98 -27.84
N GLY A 124 7.02 6.49 -28.74
CA GLY A 124 5.88 7.33 -28.38
C GLY A 124 4.87 6.61 -27.48
N ALA A 125 4.55 5.34 -27.77
CA ALA A 125 3.62 4.53 -26.98
C ALA A 125 4.19 4.26 -25.58
N VAL A 126 5.45 3.82 -25.48
CA VAL A 126 6.11 3.58 -24.19
C VAL A 126 6.17 4.85 -23.36
N MET A 127 6.61 5.96 -23.93
CA MET A 127 6.65 7.25 -23.25
C MET A 127 5.25 7.66 -22.74
N SER A 128 4.23 7.54 -23.59
CA SER A 128 2.85 7.87 -23.21
C SER A 128 2.36 7.02 -22.04
N THR A 129 2.62 5.71 -22.07
CA THR A 129 2.24 4.79 -20.99
C THR A 129 2.94 5.16 -19.69
N VAL A 130 4.26 5.41 -19.71
CA VAL A 130 5.02 5.80 -18.53
C VAL A 130 4.53 7.14 -17.98
N TYR A 131 4.31 8.15 -18.82
CA TYR A 131 3.78 9.44 -18.38
C TYR A 131 2.40 9.31 -17.74
N SER A 132 1.49 8.56 -18.35
CA SER A 132 0.15 8.31 -17.81
C SER A 132 0.23 7.63 -16.45
N CYS A 133 1.08 6.61 -16.31
CA CYS A 133 1.33 5.94 -15.04
C CYS A 133 1.83 6.93 -13.97
N LEU A 134 2.90 7.67 -14.25
CA LEU A 134 3.49 8.62 -13.30
C LEU A 134 2.51 9.72 -12.89
N PHE A 135 1.69 10.18 -13.83
CA PHE A 135 0.67 11.19 -13.56
C PHE A 135 -0.43 10.63 -12.64
N SER A 136 -1.00 9.48 -12.99
CA SER A 136 -2.09 8.85 -12.21
C SER A 136 -1.65 8.50 -10.79
N ILE A 137 -0.46 7.91 -10.62
CA ILE A 137 0.06 7.57 -9.29
C ILE A 137 0.32 8.82 -8.45
N ARG A 138 0.83 9.89 -9.07
CA ARG A 138 1.06 11.16 -8.36
C ARG A 138 -0.25 11.81 -7.93
N GLU A 139 -1.25 11.85 -8.80
CA GLU A 139 -2.57 12.40 -8.51
C GLU A 139 -3.24 11.62 -7.37
N TRP A 140 -3.28 10.30 -7.48
CA TRP A 140 -3.81 9.44 -6.43
C TRP A 140 -3.11 9.63 -5.09
N ALA A 141 -1.79 9.59 -5.05
CA ALA A 141 -1.02 9.79 -3.81
C ALA A 141 -1.24 11.20 -3.22
N ALA A 142 -1.41 12.23 -4.06
CA ALA A 142 -1.75 13.58 -3.60
C ALA A 142 -3.17 13.64 -3.00
N ASN A 143 -4.13 12.92 -3.58
CA ASN A 143 -5.48 12.81 -3.05
C ASN A 143 -5.49 12.11 -1.70
N LEU A 144 -4.76 10.99 -1.54
CA LEU A 144 -4.59 10.32 -0.24
C LEU A 144 -3.98 11.27 0.79
N ALA A 145 -2.92 12.00 0.44
CA ALA A 145 -2.31 12.97 1.34
C ALA A 145 -3.29 14.10 1.72
N GLY A 146 -4.13 14.53 0.78
CA GLY A 146 -5.20 15.51 1.01
C GLY A 146 -6.24 14.99 2.01
N ILE A 147 -6.64 13.71 1.89
CA ILE A 147 -7.57 13.06 2.84
C ILE A 147 -6.94 13.02 4.23
N VAL A 148 -5.71 12.56 4.35
CA VAL A 148 -4.99 12.51 5.63
C VAL A 148 -4.85 13.90 6.25
N SER A 149 -4.48 14.92 5.46
CA SER A 149 -4.23 16.28 5.95
C SER A 149 -5.49 16.98 6.49
N ARG A 150 -6.67 16.61 6.00
CA ARG A 150 -7.96 17.13 6.48
C ARG A 150 -8.63 16.26 7.54
N GLU A 151 -7.88 15.30 8.10
CA GLU A 151 -8.40 14.34 9.09
C GLU A 151 -9.60 13.53 8.56
N GLY A 152 -9.53 13.14 7.28
CA GLY A 152 -10.55 12.31 6.64
C GLY A 152 -10.57 10.89 7.19
N THR A 153 -11.44 10.06 6.66
CA THR A 153 -11.67 8.68 7.14
C THR A 153 -10.87 7.65 6.35
N ILE A 154 -10.66 6.47 6.94
CA ILE A 154 -10.07 5.32 6.25
C ILE A 154 -10.96 4.91 5.06
N GLN A 155 -12.30 4.99 5.21
CA GLN A 155 -13.21 4.69 4.11
C GLN A 155 -12.98 5.60 2.89
N GLU A 156 -12.70 6.89 3.09
CA GLU A 156 -12.37 7.79 1.97
C GLU A 156 -11.07 7.41 1.28
N LEU A 157 -10.07 6.90 2.01
CA LEU A 157 -8.83 6.37 1.40
C LEU A 157 -9.10 5.13 0.54
N ILE A 158 -9.96 4.23 1.02
CA ILE A 158 -10.36 3.03 0.28
C ILE A 158 -11.17 3.42 -0.96
N ASP A 159 -12.16 4.31 -0.83
CA ASP A 159 -12.98 4.80 -1.95
C ASP A 159 -12.11 5.41 -3.07
N GLU A 160 -11.10 6.21 -2.70
CA GLU A 160 -10.15 6.83 -3.65
C GLU A 160 -9.25 5.80 -4.34
N SER A 161 -9.05 4.64 -3.72
CA SER A 161 -8.11 3.62 -4.18
C SER A 161 -8.79 2.49 -4.97
N GLU A 162 -10.11 2.36 -4.89
CA GLU A 162 -10.86 1.21 -5.39
C GLU A 162 -10.65 0.94 -6.87
N GLN A 163 -10.71 1.99 -7.72
CA GLN A 163 -10.51 1.84 -9.16
C GLN A 163 -9.07 1.47 -9.54
N LEU A 164 -8.10 1.89 -8.72
CA LEU A 164 -6.69 1.67 -9.02
C LEU A 164 -6.28 0.21 -8.76
N PHE A 165 -6.81 -0.39 -7.69
CA PHE A 165 -6.50 -1.76 -7.32
C PHE A 165 -7.42 -2.77 -8.02
N ASP A 166 -8.69 -2.40 -8.24
CA ASP A 166 -9.73 -3.28 -8.78
C ASP A 166 -9.75 -4.68 -8.13
N ASN A 167 -9.49 -4.72 -6.81
CA ASN A 167 -9.49 -5.88 -5.95
C ASN A 167 -10.28 -5.56 -4.68
N PHE A 168 -10.82 -6.59 -4.01
CA PHE A 168 -11.52 -6.39 -2.75
C PHE A 168 -10.52 -5.99 -1.64
N ILE A 169 -10.79 -4.85 -0.99
CA ILE A 169 -9.99 -4.35 0.14
C ILE A 169 -10.91 -4.16 1.33
N ASP A 170 -10.48 -4.62 2.50
CA ASP A 170 -11.11 -4.33 3.77
C ASP A 170 -10.12 -3.83 4.82
N VAL A 171 -10.62 -3.10 5.79
CA VAL A 171 -9.85 -2.62 6.94
C VAL A 171 -10.63 -2.92 8.20
N ASN A 172 -9.96 -3.57 9.15
CA ASN A 172 -10.53 -3.97 10.41
C ASN A 172 -9.80 -3.30 11.58
N ASP A 173 -10.53 -2.97 12.64
CA ASP A 173 -9.95 -2.45 13.87
C ASP A 173 -9.38 -3.54 14.79
N SER A 174 -8.89 -3.16 15.95
CA SER A 174 -8.30 -4.09 16.94
C SER A 174 -9.30 -5.04 17.59
N THR A 175 -10.60 -4.84 17.36
CA THR A 175 -11.69 -5.76 17.75
C THR A 175 -12.17 -6.61 16.57
N TYR A 176 -11.42 -6.62 15.46
CA TYR A 176 -11.77 -7.30 14.21
C TYR A 176 -13.10 -6.86 13.60
N SER A 177 -13.55 -5.64 13.92
CA SER A 177 -14.72 -5.05 13.29
C SER A 177 -14.33 -4.34 12.00
N LEU A 178 -15.16 -4.52 10.98
CA LEU A 178 -15.01 -3.89 9.68
C LEU A 178 -15.23 -2.37 9.81
N ILE A 179 -14.22 -1.57 9.49
CA ILE A 179 -14.29 -0.10 9.55
C ILE A 179 -14.32 0.55 8.17
N ALA A 180 -13.77 -0.12 7.16
CA ALA A 180 -13.81 0.35 5.77
C ALA A 180 -13.69 -0.83 4.80
N ARG A 181 -14.27 -0.69 3.60
CA ARG A 181 -14.10 -1.64 2.49
C ARG A 181 -14.33 -1.01 1.13
N THR A 182 -13.90 -1.66 0.08
CA THR A 182 -14.35 -1.38 -1.30
C THR A 182 -15.87 -1.55 -1.39
N LYS A 183 -16.55 -0.64 -2.08
CA LYS A 183 -18.01 -0.59 -2.17
C LYS A 183 -18.56 -1.24 -3.42
N ASN A 184 -17.84 -1.09 -4.53
CA ASN A 184 -18.28 -1.55 -5.84
C ASN A 184 -17.63 -2.89 -6.25
N ILE A 185 -16.71 -3.40 -5.42
CA ILE A 185 -16.09 -4.72 -5.61
C ILE A 185 -16.63 -5.63 -4.50
N GLU A 186 -17.37 -6.64 -4.91
CA GLU A 186 -17.91 -7.62 -3.97
C GLU A 186 -16.86 -8.65 -3.59
N PRO A 187 -16.86 -9.13 -2.34
CA PRO A 187 -15.95 -10.20 -1.94
C PRO A 187 -16.28 -11.49 -2.69
N ALA A 188 -15.24 -12.21 -3.11
CA ALA A 188 -15.37 -13.45 -3.87
C ALA A 188 -15.00 -14.71 -3.05
N ASP A 189 -14.64 -14.54 -1.79
CA ASP A 189 -14.27 -15.60 -0.85
C ASP A 189 -15.25 -15.66 0.34
N PRO A 190 -15.39 -16.84 0.99
CA PRO A 190 -16.31 -17.03 2.10
C PRO A 190 -16.01 -16.14 3.30
N LEU A 191 -14.72 -15.92 3.64
CA LEU A 191 -14.32 -15.17 4.82
C LEU A 191 -14.69 -13.70 4.69
N SER A 192 -14.33 -13.07 3.58
CA SER A 192 -14.66 -11.66 3.29
C SER A 192 -16.18 -11.46 3.11
N THR A 193 -16.87 -12.44 2.51
CA THR A 193 -18.34 -12.40 2.37
C THR A 193 -19.01 -12.40 3.74
N GLU A 194 -18.55 -13.23 4.68
CA GLU A 194 -19.07 -13.28 6.03
C GLU A 194 -18.74 -12.02 6.83
N LEU A 195 -17.51 -11.51 6.69
CA LEU A 195 -17.07 -10.23 7.28
C LEU A 195 -18.02 -9.09 6.87
N VAL A 196 -18.31 -8.96 5.58
CA VAL A 196 -19.24 -7.93 5.07
C VAL A 196 -20.66 -8.11 5.62
N ARG A 197 -21.12 -9.35 5.70
CA ARG A 197 -22.47 -9.68 6.21
C ARG A 197 -22.62 -9.37 7.70
N LEU A 198 -21.60 -9.70 8.51
CA LEU A 198 -21.63 -9.52 9.97
C LEU A 198 -21.19 -8.12 10.40
N GLY A 199 -20.27 -7.50 9.65
CA GLY A 199 -19.57 -6.28 10.02
C GLY A 199 -18.36 -6.53 10.95
N TYR A 200 -17.98 -7.79 11.17
CA TYR A 200 -16.83 -8.19 11.98
C TYR A 200 -16.41 -9.63 11.65
N HIS A 201 -15.16 -9.99 11.93
CA HIS A 201 -14.73 -11.39 11.90
C HIS A 201 -15.26 -12.15 13.11
N ASN A 202 -15.94 -13.26 12.87
CA ASN A 202 -16.41 -14.12 13.94
C ASN A 202 -15.25 -14.83 14.67
N LEU A 203 -15.53 -15.33 15.88
CA LEU A 203 -14.52 -15.93 16.74
C LEU A 203 -13.81 -17.14 16.09
N ASP A 204 -14.50 -17.92 15.28
CA ASP A 204 -13.93 -19.09 14.61
C ASP A 204 -12.93 -18.65 13.53
N ALA A 205 -13.25 -17.60 12.76
CA ALA A 205 -12.33 -17.00 11.79
C ALA A 205 -11.06 -16.45 12.47
N VAL A 206 -11.22 -15.74 13.60
CA VAL A 206 -10.11 -15.22 14.37
C VAL A 206 -9.22 -16.34 14.90
N LYS A 207 -9.81 -17.40 15.49
CA LYS A 207 -9.06 -18.58 15.99
C LYS A 207 -8.36 -19.34 14.87
N ALA A 208 -9.01 -19.48 13.70
CA ALA A 208 -8.40 -20.12 12.54
C ALA A 208 -7.16 -19.33 12.09
N ALA A 209 -7.25 -18.02 11.98
CA ALA A 209 -6.12 -17.16 11.65
C ALA A 209 -5.00 -17.19 12.72
N GLU A 210 -5.36 -17.25 14.01
CA GLU A 210 -4.38 -17.45 15.10
C GLU A 210 -3.67 -18.80 14.98
N SER A 211 -4.39 -19.86 14.62
CA SER A 211 -3.83 -21.22 14.54
C SER A 211 -2.76 -21.40 13.46
N ILE A 212 -2.86 -20.65 12.37
CA ILE A 212 -1.86 -20.62 11.29
C ILE A 212 -0.72 -19.61 11.55
N GLY A 213 -0.68 -19.01 12.75
CA GLY A 213 0.33 -18.03 13.13
C GLY A 213 0.12 -16.64 12.53
N ALA A 214 -0.96 -16.47 11.75
CA ALA A 214 -1.22 -15.25 11.02
C ALA A 214 -1.23 -14.00 11.93
N PHE A 215 -1.80 -14.07 13.12
CA PHE A 215 -1.84 -12.94 14.05
C PHE A 215 -0.60 -12.83 14.97
N GLY A 216 0.09 -13.93 15.28
CA GLY A 216 1.29 -13.90 16.13
C GLY A 216 2.47 -13.25 15.42
N GLU A 217 2.72 -13.66 14.19
CA GLU A 217 3.78 -13.11 13.35
C GLU A 217 3.41 -11.73 12.79
N TRP A 218 2.15 -11.47 12.50
CA TRP A 218 1.70 -10.18 11.96
C TRP A 218 1.89 -9.01 12.92
N ARG A 219 1.62 -9.20 14.21
CA ARG A 219 1.74 -8.12 15.21
C ARG A 219 3.12 -7.52 15.29
N ASP A 220 4.14 -8.31 14.98
CA ASP A 220 5.55 -7.87 15.02
C ASP A 220 6.04 -7.36 13.67
N GLN A 221 5.31 -7.60 12.58
CA GLN A 221 5.73 -7.21 11.24
C GLN A 221 5.44 -5.73 10.98
N SER A 222 6.39 -5.08 10.32
CA SER A 222 6.33 -3.66 9.97
C SER A 222 6.17 -3.43 8.46
N ASP A 223 5.96 -4.48 7.68
CA ASP A 223 5.86 -4.44 6.21
C ASP A 223 4.67 -5.30 5.72
N ILE A 224 4.49 -5.29 4.42
CA ILE A 224 3.47 -6.04 3.69
C ILE A 224 3.77 -7.54 3.75
N ASN A 225 2.74 -8.33 3.99
CA ASN A 225 2.77 -9.77 3.89
C ASN A 225 1.92 -10.24 2.73
N VAL A 226 2.42 -11.23 2.00
CA VAL A 226 1.70 -11.88 0.90
C VAL A 226 1.45 -13.33 1.28
N PHE A 227 0.21 -13.74 1.16
CA PHE A 227 -0.22 -15.11 1.43
C PHE A 227 -0.75 -15.74 0.15
N GLY A 228 -0.44 -17.01 -0.04
CA GLY A 228 -1.03 -17.81 -1.11
C GLY A 228 -2.47 -18.20 -0.82
N PRO A 229 -3.17 -18.76 -1.83
CA PRO A 229 -4.51 -19.28 -1.65
C PRO A 229 -4.55 -20.37 -0.57
N ASP A 230 -5.63 -20.38 0.22
CA ASP A 230 -5.93 -21.40 1.21
C ASP A 230 -7.40 -21.87 1.13
N GLU A 231 -7.84 -22.72 2.08
CA GLU A 231 -9.21 -23.27 2.09
C GLU A 231 -10.28 -22.20 2.35
N THR A 232 -9.92 -21.10 3.01
CA THR A 232 -10.83 -20.01 3.39
C THR A 232 -10.81 -18.85 2.40
N VAL A 233 -9.64 -18.56 1.82
CA VAL A 233 -9.43 -17.53 0.81
C VAL A 233 -8.74 -18.17 -0.41
N PRO A 234 -9.49 -18.51 -1.47
CA PRO A 234 -8.96 -19.21 -2.64
C PRO A 234 -8.16 -18.29 -3.60
N PHE A 235 -7.76 -17.14 -3.14
CA PHE A 235 -6.97 -16.13 -3.86
C PHE A 235 -5.69 -15.81 -3.09
N GLU A 236 -4.70 -15.26 -3.79
CA GLU A 236 -3.61 -14.56 -3.10
C GLU A 236 -4.19 -13.35 -2.36
N TYR A 237 -3.63 -13.03 -1.20
CA TYR A 237 -4.02 -11.82 -0.47
C TYR A 237 -2.81 -11.15 0.17
N ILE A 238 -2.93 -9.85 0.31
CA ILE A 238 -1.89 -8.99 0.87
C ILE A 238 -2.41 -8.35 2.14
N THR A 239 -1.59 -8.31 3.18
CA THR A 239 -1.96 -7.70 4.46
C THR A 239 -0.92 -6.70 4.93
N TYR A 240 -1.39 -5.73 5.71
CA TYR A 240 -0.53 -4.80 6.44
C TYR A 240 -1.14 -4.51 7.80
N VAL A 241 -0.29 -4.54 8.85
CA VAL A 241 -0.73 -4.28 10.23
C VAL A 241 -0.67 -2.79 10.53
N LEU A 242 -1.78 -2.24 10.97
CA LEU A 242 -1.90 -0.87 11.45
C LEU A 242 -1.56 -0.84 12.94
N LYS A 243 -0.68 0.09 13.32
CA LYS A 243 -0.18 0.21 14.70
C LYS A 243 -0.36 1.62 15.24
N ASP A 244 -0.64 1.71 16.52
CA ASP A 244 -0.51 2.95 17.26
C ASP A 244 0.65 2.79 18.28
N GLY A 245 1.75 3.46 18.00
CA GLY A 245 3.02 3.18 18.66
C GLY A 245 3.45 1.73 18.44
N ASN A 246 3.49 0.95 19.53
CA ASN A 246 3.79 -0.48 19.50
C ASN A 246 2.54 -1.37 19.64
N SER A 247 1.36 -0.77 19.72
CA SER A 247 0.10 -1.49 19.93
C SER A 247 -0.56 -1.80 18.57
N TYR A 248 -1.12 -3.00 18.46
CA TYR A 248 -1.97 -3.38 17.32
C TYR A 248 -3.25 -2.53 17.34
N ALA A 249 -3.49 -1.80 16.27
CA ALA A 249 -4.67 -0.95 16.09
C ALA A 249 -5.67 -1.52 15.07
N GLY A 250 -5.21 -2.44 14.22
CA GLY A 250 -6.02 -3.05 13.19
C GLY A 250 -5.17 -3.58 12.05
N HIS A 251 -5.80 -3.93 10.95
CA HIS A 251 -5.11 -4.38 9.75
C HIS A 251 -5.91 -4.02 8.49
N ILE A 252 -5.21 -3.91 7.39
CA ILE A 252 -5.76 -3.77 6.05
C ILE A 252 -5.43 -5.04 5.26
N VAL A 253 -6.42 -5.56 4.55
CA VAL A 253 -6.31 -6.75 3.69
C VAL A 253 -6.75 -6.39 2.29
N MET A 254 -6.03 -6.89 1.28
CA MET A 254 -6.48 -6.88 -0.10
C MET A 254 -6.53 -8.32 -0.61
N VAL A 255 -7.70 -8.79 -0.95
CA VAL A 255 -7.92 -10.10 -1.60
C VAL A 255 -7.82 -9.91 -3.11
N CYS A 256 -6.87 -10.58 -3.74
CA CYS A 256 -6.56 -10.42 -5.16
C CYS A 256 -7.49 -11.28 -6.04
N ASN A 257 -8.79 -10.95 -5.99
CA ASN A 257 -9.84 -11.70 -6.65
C ASN A 257 -10.04 -11.34 -8.13
N ASN A 258 -9.65 -10.14 -8.57
CA ASN A 258 -9.72 -9.69 -9.96
C ASN A 258 -8.34 -9.63 -10.62
N HIS A 259 -7.33 -9.20 -9.89
CA HIS A 259 -5.94 -9.08 -10.36
C HIS A 259 -4.99 -9.79 -9.40
N ASN A 260 -4.03 -10.53 -9.95
CA ASN A 260 -3.00 -11.21 -9.16
C ASN A 260 -2.04 -10.22 -8.50
N VAL A 261 -1.35 -10.67 -7.46
CA VAL A 261 -0.30 -9.91 -6.80
C VAL A 261 0.86 -9.66 -7.76
N THR A 262 1.24 -8.38 -7.88
CA THR A 262 2.44 -7.96 -8.61
C THR A 262 3.33 -7.10 -7.71
N PRO A 263 4.63 -6.97 -8.01
CA PRO A 263 5.51 -6.08 -7.25
C PRO A 263 5.04 -4.62 -7.24
N GLY A 264 4.47 -4.12 -8.35
CA GLY A 264 3.93 -2.77 -8.43
C GLY A 264 2.67 -2.61 -7.60
N MET A 265 1.78 -3.61 -7.60
CA MET A 265 0.61 -3.62 -6.74
C MET A 265 0.99 -3.61 -5.25
N MET A 266 2.02 -4.36 -4.85
CA MET A 266 2.54 -4.31 -3.47
C MET A 266 3.07 -2.92 -3.11
N ASP A 267 3.79 -2.26 -4.03
CA ASP A 267 4.29 -0.91 -3.78
C ASP A 267 3.15 0.12 -3.66
N MET A 268 2.09 0.01 -4.47
CA MET A 268 0.88 0.84 -4.34
C MET A 268 0.15 0.54 -3.03
N PHE A 269 -0.01 -0.73 -2.67
CA PHE A 269 -0.66 -1.12 -1.42
C PHE A 269 0.11 -0.59 -0.19
N ARG A 270 1.44 -0.52 -0.26
CA ARG A 270 2.27 0.12 0.78
C ARG A 270 1.96 1.62 0.91
N ILE A 271 1.74 2.33 -0.19
CA ILE A 271 1.37 3.76 -0.16
C ILE A 271 0.00 3.94 0.53
N LEU A 272 -1.01 3.13 0.16
CA LEU A 272 -2.32 3.15 0.79
C LEU A 272 -2.25 2.81 2.28
N SER A 273 -1.55 1.73 2.62
CA SER A 273 -1.39 1.28 4.01
C SER A 273 -0.72 2.34 4.88
N ASN A 274 0.28 3.05 4.35
CA ASN A 274 0.92 4.16 5.05
C ASN A 274 -0.04 5.36 5.26
N ALA A 275 -0.93 5.63 4.32
CA ALA A 275 -1.96 6.66 4.49
C ALA A 275 -2.98 6.25 5.57
N CYS A 276 -3.44 4.99 5.58
CA CYS A 276 -4.27 4.44 6.63
C CYS A 276 -3.57 4.52 8.00
N GLN A 277 -2.29 4.16 8.06
CA GLN A 277 -1.46 4.24 9.26
C GLN A 277 -1.39 5.66 9.82
N GLN A 278 -1.30 6.68 8.97
CA GLN A 278 -1.28 8.08 9.42
C GLN A 278 -2.61 8.50 10.03
N ILE A 279 -3.75 8.07 9.48
CA ILE A 279 -5.07 8.32 10.08
C ILE A 279 -5.18 7.63 11.45
N VAL A 280 -4.73 6.38 11.55
CA VAL A 280 -4.73 5.64 12.82
C VAL A 280 -3.90 6.37 13.88
N CYS A 281 -2.72 6.87 13.54
CA CYS A 281 -1.87 7.61 14.47
C CYS A 281 -2.41 9.01 14.83
N SER A 282 -3.20 9.64 13.95
CA SER A 282 -3.76 10.98 14.20
C SER A 282 -5.10 10.95 14.92
N ALA A 283 -5.91 9.95 14.62
CA ALA A 283 -7.15 9.71 15.36
C ALA A 283 -6.81 9.10 16.72
N PHE A 284 -7.61 9.40 17.75
CA PHE A 284 -7.44 8.87 19.12
C PHE A 284 -7.64 7.33 19.19
N PHE A 285 -6.90 6.58 18.36
CA PHE A 285 -6.89 5.11 18.37
C PHE A 285 -6.12 4.51 19.55
N ASN A 286 -5.65 5.34 20.50
CA ASN A 286 -4.95 4.94 21.72
C ASN A 286 -5.82 4.12 22.69
N GLU A 287 -6.94 3.60 22.24
CA GLU A 287 -7.82 2.79 23.05
C GLU A 287 -7.43 1.31 22.96
N SER A 288 -7.33 0.67 24.12
CA SER A 288 -7.21 -0.79 24.15
C SER A 288 -8.43 -1.43 23.46
N PRO A 289 -8.33 -2.65 22.91
CA PRO A 289 -9.48 -3.37 22.36
C PRO A 289 -10.68 -3.40 23.30
N THR A 290 -10.44 -3.58 24.60
CA THR A 290 -11.48 -3.52 25.64
C THR A 290 -12.13 -2.14 25.73
N ALA A 291 -11.35 -1.06 25.72
CA ALA A 291 -11.87 0.30 25.79
C ALA A 291 -12.67 0.64 24.52
N LEU A 292 -12.20 0.23 23.36
CA LEU A 292 -12.91 0.39 22.09
C LEU A 292 -14.25 -0.36 22.08
N PHE A 293 -14.27 -1.60 22.57
CA PHE A 293 -15.50 -2.37 22.72
C PHE A 293 -16.49 -1.72 23.67
N LEU A 294 -16.01 -1.28 24.85
CA LEU A 294 -16.84 -0.57 25.82
C LEU A 294 -17.39 0.73 25.26
N ARG A 295 -16.61 1.48 24.49
CA ARG A 295 -17.10 2.70 23.81
C ARG A 295 -18.22 2.38 22.81
N LYS A 296 -18.06 1.33 22.00
CA LYS A 296 -19.13 0.88 21.10
C LYS A 296 -20.43 0.52 21.83
N LEU A 297 -20.33 -0.04 23.04
CA LEU A 297 -21.51 -0.27 23.90
C LEU A 297 -22.14 1.03 24.39
N ILE A 298 -21.32 2.01 24.80
CA ILE A 298 -21.79 3.31 25.31
C ILE A 298 -22.44 4.14 24.20
N ASP A 299 -21.85 4.17 23.02
CA ASP A 299 -22.32 4.94 21.87
C ASP A 299 -23.61 4.36 21.26
N ASN A 300 -24.19 3.36 21.93
CA ASN A 300 -25.42 2.70 21.54
C ASN A 300 -25.39 2.17 20.10
N ALA A 301 -24.22 1.73 19.65
CA ALA A 301 -24.11 0.98 18.42
C ALA A 301 -25.08 -0.20 18.50
N ARG A 302 -25.85 -0.45 17.44
CA ARG A 302 -26.81 -1.59 17.40
C ARG A 302 -26.02 -2.90 17.32
N LEU A 303 -25.43 -3.30 18.43
CA LEU A 303 -24.69 -4.53 18.57
C LEU A 303 -25.67 -5.68 18.67
N THR A 304 -25.41 -6.75 17.90
CA THR A 304 -26.16 -8.01 18.06
C THR A 304 -25.70 -8.73 19.33
N GLN A 305 -26.55 -9.57 19.90
CA GLN A 305 -26.16 -10.41 21.04
C GLN A 305 -24.97 -11.32 20.66
N ALA A 306 -24.97 -11.85 19.45
CA ALA A 306 -23.84 -12.66 18.95
C ALA A 306 -22.52 -11.90 18.95
N TYR A 307 -22.50 -10.66 18.45
CA TYR A 307 -21.31 -9.80 18.50
C TYR A 307 -20.85 -9.55 19.93
N PHE A 308 -21.79 -9.24 20.85
CA PHE A 308 -21.48 -9.03 22.25
C PHE A 308 -20.83 -10.28 22.89
N ASP A 309 -21.42 -11.45 22.69
CA ASP A 309 -20.94 -12.72 23.26
C ASP A 309 -19.56 -13.09 22.71
N GLU A 310 -19.33 -12.88 21.42
CA GLU A 310 -18.06 -13.15 20.77
C GLU A 310 -16.95 -12.18 21.24
N GLN A 311 -17.25 -10.87 21.28
CA GLN A 311 -16.27 -9.86 21.73
C GLN A 311 -15.91 -10.04 23.20
N THR A 312 -16.88 -10.31 24.06
CA THR A 312 -16.61 -10.58 25.48
C THR A 312 -15.76 -11.85 25.66
N SER A 313 -16.00 -12.87 24.88
CA SER A 313 -15.16 -14.08 24.85
C SER A 313 -13.74 -13.80 24.38
N LEU A 314 -13.60 -13.05 23.28
CA LEU A 314 -12.30 -12.68 22.71
C LEU A 314 -11.46 -11.83 23.65
N LEU A 315 -12.11 -10.90 24.35
CA LEU A 315 -11.47 -9.98 25.30
C LEU A 315 -11.28 -10.59 26.70
N GLY A 316 -11.76 -11.83 26.92
CA GLY A 316 -11.69 -12.50 28.22
C GLY A 316 -12.51 -11.81 29.31
N LEU A 317 -13.61 -11.13 28.94
CA LEU A 317 -14.48 -10.43 29.87
C LEU A 317 -15.47 -11.40 30.52
N ASP A 318 -15.54 -11.40 31.86
CA ASP A 318 -16.56 -12.19 32.58
C ASP A 318 -17.92 -11.48 32.48
N THR A 319 -18.88 -12.11 31.83
CA THR A 319 -20.24 -11.60 31.62
C THR A 319 -21.24 -12.14 32.64
N THR A 320 -20.81 -12.92 33.64
CA THR A 320 -21.71 -13.56 34.62
C THR A 320 -22.13 -12.60 35.76
N GLY A 321 -21.54 -11.42 35.84
CA GLY A 321 -21.79 -10.42 36.87
C GLY A 321 -22.61 -9.22 36.42
N TRP A 322 -22.80 -8.27 37.33
CA TRP A 322 -23.38 -6.95 37.04
C TRP A 322 -22.25 -5.99 36.64
N PHE A 323 -22.46 -5.26 35.56
CA PHE A 323 -21.55 -4.20 35.11
C PHE A 323 -22.09 -2.85 35.53
N GLY A 324 -21.25 -2.02 36.13
CA GLY A 324 -21.53 -0.61 36.43
C GLY A 324 -20.69 0.28 35.53
N LEU A 325 -21.31 1.21 34.86
CA LEU A 325 -20.62 2.28 34.13
C LEU A 325 -20.47 3.49 35.04
N GLY A 326 -19.24 3.91 35.32
CA GLY A 326 -18.91 5.13 36.04
C GLY A 326 -18.34 6.17 35.07
N MET A 327 -18.92 7.35 35.00
CA MET A 327 -18.39 8.49 34.27
C MET A 327 -17.70 9.44 35.27
N ILE A 328 -16.40 9.68 35.08
CA ILE A 328 -15.66 10.69 35.84
C ILE A 328 -15.56 11.94 34.95
N ASP A 329 -16.36 12.97 35.28
CA ASP A 329 -16.25 14.29 34.66
C ASP A 329 -15.12 15.07 35.37
N TYR A 330 -13.95 15.11 34.72
CA TYR A 330 -12.84 15.92 35.20
C TYR A 330 -13.01 17.37 34.71
N ARG A 331 -13.80 18.16 35.41
CA ARG A 331 -13.78 19.61 35.23
C ARG A 331 -12.50 20.12 35.86
N GLY A 332 -11.52 20.54 35.07
CA GLY A 332 -10.28 21.14 35.53
C GLY A 332 -10.59 22.27 36.50
N GLY A 333 -10.41 22.00 37.80
CA GLY A 333 -10.44 23.01 38.79
C GLY A 333 -9.26 23.96 38.60
N GLU A 334 -9.50 25.21 38.29
CA GLU A 334 -8.48 26.25 38.48
C GLU A 334 -8.00 26.17 39.93
N TYR A 335 -6.77 25.73 40.11
CA TYR A 335 -6.09 25.94 41.40
C TYR A 335 -5.92 27.44 41.57
N SER A 336 -6.84 28.08 42.26
CA SER A 336 -6.61 29.41 42.80
C SER A 336 -5.52 29.24 43.87
N GLU A 337 -4.29 29.60 43.54
CA GLU A 337 -3.25 29.86 44.56
C GLU A 337 -3.76 31.01 45.40
N GLN A 338 -4.18 30.74 46.63
CA GLN A 338 -4.35 31.77 47.66
C GLN A 338 -2.94 32.18 48.13
N PRO A 339 -2.58 33.46 47.98
CA PRO A 339 -1.35 33.95 48.57
C PRO A 339 -1.52 33.99 50.08
N SER A 340 -0.59 33.40 50.80
CA SER A 340 -0.39 33.51 52.22
C SER A 340 0.16 34.87 52.65
#